data_7178aa35af98733db429fc76e5cbd404
#
_entry.id   7178aa35af98733db429fc76e5cbd404
#
_cell.length_a   1.000
_cell.length_b   1.000
_cell.length_c   1.000
_cell.angle_alpha   90.00
_cell.angle_beta   90.00
_cell.angle_gamma   90.00
#
_symmetry.space_group_name_H-M   'P 1'
#
loop_
_entity.id
_entity.type
_entity.pdbx_description
1 polymer ?
#
loop_
_entity_poly.entity_id
_entity_poly.type
_entity_poly.pdbx_seq_one_letter_code
_entity_poly.pdbx_strand_id
1 'polypeptide(L)'
;MYYRCELLINGLKYRVTDDLENWDEVKASFKRNDYDGVIRTFSNKFSFAGDARKLLLKQYDEDYLNASASIIISTRNNSWLYNERFSCALNFSTLQDNGRILQINAVDDSVASMIKSKKGTQYEYSVEEVKSPIPLVYDGLELSESAKWIPTGDTLEDDDTLINVYFSKKMSPMPIYITASDSLIKGSLEFNDQTVGGDDVYSIKALKSIRINIEFNIDMFVFRKYQSGALGYDVRGVRLQIMKISNEIDSNGEAVTTETVIGSFELTTESETPVEKKVSESYNISLLHNDKIIVRAMYVNEKEEIVPVLPDLPYKVSTSSYFKASWKNRINPVEMDVIKPDILLNRLLKSINGEKDGLTGVIEGTGDRRLDNCMLLAAESARKIPGAKIYTSFTKFANWMSYVFGYAYDISGNTVTFRHRSKYFSNDVVKRIDDLSDYEMKVNSALVYSRIRIGFDKQDYDTANGKDEFRFTNEYTTGVTMTDNSLEMISPYRADAYGIEFLADKIGEDTTDNESDTDLFMVGVKSDSSGLKYILNRDYLMGGVLSPDTMFNAMFSPSSMVLANEAYIGSSVEMLTFASSDGNSDVGIDGMGESRDIILSKRMFTVAEVE
;
A
#
# COMPACT_ATOMS: atom_id res chain seq x y z
N MET A 1 -27.70 -22.87 50.53
CA MET A 1 -27.72 -21.59 49.80
C MET A 1 -27.27 -21.82 48.36
N TYR A 2 -27.95 -21.30 47.36
CA TYR A 2 -27.63 -21.56 45.95
C TYR A 2 -26.53 -20.63 45.44
N TYR A 3 -26.48 -19.41 45.96
CA TYR A 3 -25.47 -18.39 45.64
C TYR A 3 -24.51 -18.19 46.81
N ARG A 4 -23.26 -17.79 46.48
CA ARG A 4 -22.25 -17.44 47.45
C ARG A 4 -21.54 -16.16 46.99
N CYS A 5 -21.42 -15.19 47.90
CA CYS A 5 -20.62 -13.99 47.74
C CYS A 5 -19.37 -14.06 48.62
N GLU A 6 -18.23 -13.77 48.07
CA GLU A 6 -16.94 -13.69 48.77
C GLU A 6 -16.25 -12.39 48.41
N LEU A 7 -15.58 -11.78 49.40
CA LEU A 7 -14.62 -10.70 49.18
C LEU A 7 -13.22 -11.27 49.20
N LEU A 8 -12.42 -10.92 48.19
CA LEU A 8 -11.00 -11.21 48.14
C LEU A 8 -10.22 -9.95 48.54
N ILE A 9 -9.58 -9.95 49.69
CA ILE A 9 -8.82 -8.83 50.24
C ILE A 9 -7.45 -9.34 50.60
N ASN A 10 -6.38 -8.74 50.08
CA ASN A 10 -4.99 -9.14 50.36
C ASN A 10 -4.71 -10.65 50.17
N GLY A 11 -5.34 -11.26 49.16
CA GLY A 11 -5.21 -12.68 48.84
C GLY A 11 -6.06 -13.63 49.72
N LEU A 12 -6.79 -13.09 50.71
CA LEU A 12 -7.68 -13.88 51.59
C LEU A 12 -9.14 -13.74 51.13
N LYS A 13 -9.85 -14.90 51.13
CA LYS A 13 -11.28 -14.94 50.78
C LYS A 13 -12.13 -14.90 52.04
N TYR A 14 -13.02 -13.93 52.13
CA TYR A 14 -14.00 -13.74 53.19
C TYR A 14 -15.39 -14.03 52.63
N ARG A 15 -16.11 -14.97 53.23
CA ARG A 15 -17.49 -15.27 52.86
C ARG A 15 -18.43 -14.21 53.44
N VAL A 16 -19.08 -13.45 52.57
CA VAL A 16 -19.95 -12.33 52.93
C VAL A 16 -21.35 -12.45 52.30
N THR A 17 -21.79 -13.69 52.11
CA THR A 17 -23.03 -13.97 51.39
C THR A 17 -24.25 -13.32 52.04
N ASP A 18 -24.28 -13.30 53.38
CA ASP A 18 -25.39 -12.79 54.19
C ASP A 18 -25.32 -11.27 54.41
N ASP A 19 -24.19 -10.65 54.04
CA ASP A 19 -23.93 -9.21 54.19
C ASP A 19 -24.20 -8.41 52.90
N LEU A 20 -24.46 -9.08 51.76
CA LEU A 20 -24.80 -8.45 50.51
C LEU A 20 -26.32 -8.17 50.50
N GLU A 21 -26.71 -6.89 50.53
CA GLU A 21 -28.11 -6.45 50.70
C GLU A 21 -28.87 -6.41 49.38
N ASN A 22 -28.20 -6.15 48.27
CA ASN A 22 -28.89 -5.94 46.98
C ASN A 22 -28.73 -7.12 46.01
N TRP A 23 -28.99 -8.36 46.50
CA TRP A 23 -28.94 -9.57 45.68
C TRP A 23 -29.84 -9.58 44.46
N ASP A 24 -30.98 -8.96 44.55
CA ASP A 24 -31.99 -8.84 43.48
C ASP A 24 -31.52 -7.95 42.32
N GLU A 25 -30.60 -7.05 42.58
CA GLU A 25 -29.98 -6.19 41.59
C GLU A 25 -28.73 -6.80 40.94
N VAL A 26 -28.23 -7.93 41.46
CA VAL A 26 -27.01 -8.58 40.92
C VAL A 26 -27.35 -9.27 39.61
N LYS A 27 -26.92 -8.67 38.53
CA LYS A 27 -27.11 -9.16 37.16
C LYS A 27 -25.77 -9.33 36.46
N ALA A 28 -25.62 -10.43 35.75
CA ALA A 28 -24.55 -10.63 34.79
C ALA A 28 -25.16 -10.86 33.42
N SER A 29 -24.69 -10.17 32.43
CA SER A 29 -25.14 -10.34 31.06
C SER A 29 -23.94 -10.43 30.10
N PHE A 30 -24.15 -11.14 29.01
CA PHE A 30 -23.22 -11.21 27.91
C PHE A 30 -23.79 -10.37 26.77
N LYS A 31 -23.01 -9.41 26.32
CA LYS A 31 -23.38 -8.57 25.16
C LYS A 31 -22.33 -8.71 24.11
N ARG A 32 -22.77 -8.89 22.90
CA ARG A 32 -21.93 -8.74 21.73
C ARG A 32 -21.82 -7.25 21.46
N ASN A 33 -20.60 -6.74 21.38
CA ASN A 33 -20.31 -5.35 21.14
C ASN A 33 -19.62 -5.23 19.79
N ASP A 34 -20.29 -4.61 18.82
CA ASP A 34 -19.72 -4.18 17.53
C ASP A 34 -18.67 -5.14 16.93
N TYR A 35 -18.97 -6.45 16.88
CA TYR A 35 -18.12 -7.49 16.30
C TYR A 35 -16.83 -7.85 17.06
N ASP A 36 -16.57 -7.21 18.20
CA ASP A 36 -15.40 -7.45 19.04
C ASP A 36 -15.55 -8.67 19.98
N GLY A 37 -16.44 -9.61 19.63
CA GLY A 37 -16.75 -10.75 20.48
C GLY A 37 -17.78 -10.44 21.55
N VAL A 38 -17.89 -11.33 22.54
CA VAL A 38 -18.86 -11.21 23.63
C VAL A 38 -18.20 -10.60 24.84
N ILE A 39 -18.67 -9.44 25.28
CA ILE A 39 -18.24 -8.80 26.52
C ILE A 39 -19.22 -9.14 27.63
N ARG A 40 -18.70 -9.60 28.73
CA ARG A 40 -19.47 -9.79 29.96
C ARG A 40 -19.67 -8.43 30.65
N THR A 41 -20.90 -8.13 31.01
CA THR A 41 -21.25 -6.95 31.82
C THR A 41 -22.00 -7.40 33.05
N PHE A 42 -21.86 -6.69 34.16
CA PHE A 42 -22.54 -7.01 35.42
C PHE A 42 -22.94 -5.72 36.14
N SER A 43 -23.71 -5.90 37.22
CA SER A 43 -24.14 -4.80 38.08
C SER A 43 -22.95 -4.01 38.58
N ASN A 44 -23.07 -2.69 38.49
CA ASN A 44 -21.96 -1.81 38.85
C ASN A 44 -21.93 -1.45 40.34
N LYS A 45 -23.02 -1.66 41.07
CA LYS A 45 -23.16 -1.18 42.46
C LYS A 45 -23.49 -2.33 43.40
N PHE A 46 -22.72 -2.45 44.45
CA PHE A 46 -22.94 -3.43 45.51
C PHE A 46 -23.16 -2.72 46.84
N SER A 47 -24.06 -3.27 47.66
CA SER A 47 -24.47 -2.72 48.96
C SER A 47 -24.14 -3.76 50.04
N PHE A 48 -23.25 -3.45 50.95
CA PHE A 48 -22.80 -4.35 52.00
C PHE A 48 -23.16 -3.84 53.37
N ALA A 49 -23.66 -4.75 54.22
CA ALA A 49 -23.88 -4.51 55.65
C ALA A 49 -22.86 -5.35 56.50
N GLY A 50 -23.09 -5.44 57.76
CA GLY A 50 -22.44 -6.38 58.67
C GLY A 50 -20.91 -6.41 58.63
N ASP A 51 -20.35 -7.60 58.52
CA ASP A 51 -18.91 -7.81 58.55
C ASP A 51 -18.21 -7.43 57.22
N ALA A 52 -18.91 -7.56 56.09
CA ALA A 52 -18.41 -7.10 54.80
C ALA A 52 -18.17 -5.59 54.82
N ARG A 53 -19.09 -4.81 55.37
CA ARG A 53 -18.92 -3.37 55.56
C ARG A 53 -17.68 -3.04 56.39
N LYS A 54 -17.48 -3.74 57.52
CA LYS A 54 -16.32 -3.51 58.41
C LYS A 54 -15.00 -3.81 57.69
N LEU A 55 -14.96 -4.93 56.94
CA LEU A 55 -13.78 -5.35 56.17
C LEU A 55 -13.37 -4.31 55.13
N LEU A 56 -14.36 -3.81 54.37
CA LEU A 56 -14.12 -2.82 53.32
C LEU A 56 -13.74 -1.44 53.88
N LEU A 57 -14.34 -1.00 55.00
CA LEU A 57 -13.94 0.20 55.69
C LEU A 57 -12.52 0.11 56.23
N LYS A 58 -12.20 -1.02 56.87
CA LYS A 58 -10.83 -1.27 57.37
C LYS A 58 -9.81 -1.18 56.24
N GLN A 59 -10.11 -1.80 55.07
CA GLN A 59 -9.22 -1.75 53.93
C GLN A 59 -9.07 -0.31 53.38
N TYR A 60 -10.16 0.47 53.39
CA TYR A 60 -10.10 1.88 53.01
C TYR A 60 -9.30 2.73 53.99
N ASP A 61 -9.48 2.51 55.30
CA ASP A 61 -8.76 3.24 56.35
C ASP A 61 -7.26 2.98 56.32
N GLU A 62 -6.84 1.76 55.91
CA GLU A 62 -5.43 1.38 55.81
C GLU A 62 -4.77 1.93 54.55
N ASP A 63 -5.43 1.88 53.38
CA ASP A 63 -4.82 2.13 52.07
C ASP A 63 -5.47 3.26 51.28
N TYR A 64 -6.54 3.86 51.79
CA TYR A 64 -7.34 4.94 51.13
C TYR A 64 -7.73 4.58 49.70
N LEU A 65 -7.38 5.44 48.77
CA LEU A 65 -7.70 5.25 47.33
C LEU A 65 -6.87 4.12 46.70
N ASN A 66 -5.82 3.66 47.33
CA ASN A 66 -5.02 2.51 46.90
C ASN A 66 -5.58 1.17 47.46
N ALA A 67 -6.66 1.24 48.29
CA ALA A 67 -7.32 0.04 48.80
C ALA A 67 -7.75 -0.86 47.64
N SER A 68 -7.55 -2.18 47.83
CA SER A 68 -7.83 -3.20 46.82
C SER A 68 -8.68 -4.31 47.41
N ALA A 69 -9.81 -4.57 46.82
CA ALA A 69 -10.65 -5.74 47.13
C ALA A 69 -11.38 -6.16 45.85
N SER A 70 -11.67 -7.45 45.73
CA SER A 70 -12.52 -7.99 44.65
C SER A 70 -13.73 -8.72 45.22
N ILE A 71 -14.86 -8.63 44.55
CA ILE A 71 -16.05 -9.41 44.84
C ILE A 71 -16.10 -10.64 43.93
N ILE A 72 -16.39 -11.80 44.50
CA ILE A 72 -16.53 -13.07 43.79
C ILE A 72 -17.95 -13.61 44.02
N ILE A 73 -18.71 -13.80 42.94
CA ILE A 73 -20.03 -14.43 43.00
C ILE A 73 -19.96 -15.84 42.40
N SER A 74 -20.40 -16.81 43.15
CA SER A 74 -20.40 -18.22 42.77
C SER A 74 -21.83 -18.82 42.87
N THR A 75 -22.11 -19.79 41.98
CA THR A 75 -23.35 -20.59 42.06
C THR A 75 -23.03 -22.06 42.37
N ARG A 76 -23.87 -22.71 43.12
CA ARG A 76 -23.75 -24.12 43.46
C ARG A 76 -24.25 -24.98 42.29
N ASN A 77 -23.42 -25.93 41.86
CA ASN A 77 -23.80 -26.91 40.84
C ASN A 77 -24.53 -28.13 41.47
N ASN A 78 -24.97 -29.06 40.62
CA ASN A 78 -25.66 -30.29 41.07
C ASN A 78 -24.79 -31.21 41.95
N SER A 79 -23.46 -31.06 41.86
CA SER A 79 -22.49 -31.80 42.71
C SER A 79 -22.16 -31.06 44.02
N TRP A 80 -22.95 -30.07 44.39
CA TRP A 80 -22.83 -29.25 45.58
C TRP A 80 -21.56 -28.38 45.63
N LEU A 81 -20.80 -28.30 44.54
CA LEU A 81 -19.61 -27.45 44.42
C LEU A 81 -20.03 -26.05 43.94
N TYR A 82 -19.34 -25.03 44.44
CA TYR A 82 -19.53 -23.66 44.02
C TYR A 82 -18.61 -23.35 42.83
N ASN A 83 -19.22 -22.98 41.73
CA ASN A 83 -18.52 -22.51 40.53
C ASN A 83 -18.60 -21.00 40.48
N GLU A 84 -17.46 -20.36 40.34
CA GLU A 84 -17.38 -18.92 40.13
C GLU A 84 -18.14 -18.52 38.85
N ARG A 85 -18.98 -17.51 38.98
CA ARG A 85 -19.70 -16.90 37.85
C ARG A 85 -19.04 -15.64 37.37
N PHE A 86 -18.62 -14.80 38.29
CA PHE A 86 -17.80 -13.64 37.97
C PHE A 86 -17.00 -13.18 39.19
N SER A 87 -15.91 -12.48 38.89
CA SER A 87 -15.11 -11.73 39.83
C SER A 87 -14.87 -10.34 39.27
N CYS A 88 -14.85 -9.33 40.13
CA CYS A 88 -14.57 -7.95 39.73
C CYS A 88 -13.96 -7.16 40.89
N ALA A 89 -13.09 -6.20 40.55
CA ALA A 89 -12.51 -5.29 41.52
C ALA A 89 -13.54 -4.29 42.06
N LEU A 90 -13.38 -3.86 43.30
CA LEU A 90 -14.19 -2.82 43.90
C LEU A 90 -13.46 -1.47 43.79
N ASN A 91 -14.19 -0.45 43.34
CA ASN A 91 -13.64 0.90 43.18
C ASN A 91 -13.84 1.74 44.43
N PHE A 92 -12.83 1.81 45.27
CA PHE A 92 -12.88 2.55 46.51
C PHE A 92 -13.07 4.06 46.36
N SER A 93 -12.83 4.63 45.18
CA SER A 93 -13.14 6.04 44.92
C SER A 93 -14.65 6.33 44.87
N THR A 94 -15.47 5.28 44.75
CA THR A 94 -16.94 5.37 44.73
C THR A 94 -17.59 4.95 46.04
N LEU A 95 -16.79 4.67 47.08
CA LEU A 95 -17.27 4.21 48.35
C LEU A 95 -18.16 5.26 49.02
N GLN A 96 -19.34 4.85 49.44
CA GLN A 96 -20.28 5.64 50.21
C GLN A 96 -20.77 4.83 51.40
N ASP A 97 -20.61 5.36 52.60
CA ASP A 97 -21.05 4.69 53.82
C ASP A 97 -22.03 5.57 54.62
N ASN A 98 -23.16 5.03 55.00
CA ASN A 98 -24.15 5.74 55.81
C ASN A 98 -24.23 5.25 57.27
N GLY A 99 -23.21 4.51 57.71
CA GLY A 99 -23.12 3.96 59.07
C GLY A 99 -23.80 2.58 59.23
N ARG A 100 -24.66 2.17 58.27
CA ARG A 100 -25.33 0.84 58.27
C ARG A 100 -24.98 0.04 57.02
N ILE A 101 -25.04 0.69 55.86
CA ILE A 101 -24.80 0.09 54.55
C ILE A 101 -23.68 0.84 53.88
N LEU A 102 -22.70 0.12 53.38
CA LEU A 102 -21.64 0.62 52.52
C LEU A 102 -21.99 0.27 51.08
N GLN A 103 -21.98 1.29 50.25
CA GLN A 103 -22.17 1.16 48.79
C GLN A 103 -20.84 1.39 48.08
N ILE A 104 -20.54 0.53 47.11
CA ILE A 104 -19.31 0.61 46.35
C ILE A 104 -19.56 0.07 44.94
N ASN A 105 -18.99 0.72 43.94
CA ASN A 105 -19.10 0.24 42.58
C ASN A 105 -18.03 -0.82 42.30
N ALA A 106 -18.42 -1.81 41.53
CA ALA A 106 -17.49 -2.75 40.94
C ALA A 106 -16.95 -2.24 39.62
N VAL A 107 -15.71 -2.50 39.38
CA VAL A 107 -15.03 -2.25 38.11
C VAL A 107 -14.62 -3.60 37.54
N ASP A 108 -14.96 -3.81 36.30
CA ASP A 108 -14.46 -4.96 35.57
C ASP A 108 -12.96 -4.76 35.30
N ASP A 109 -12.12 -5.45 36.03
CA ASP A 109 -10.67 -5.51 35.86
C ASP A 109 -10.25 -6.63 34.88
N SER A 110 -11.23 -7.24 34.24
CA SER A 110 -10.94 -8.26 33.21
C SER A 110 -10.13 -7.68 32.05
N VAL A 111 -9.43 -8.56 31.37
CA VAL A 111 -8.69 -8.23 30.14
C VAL A 111 -9.60 -7.51 29.13
N ALA A 112 -10.87 -7.90 29.06
CA ALA A 112 -11.86 -7.25 28.18
C ALA A 112 -12.08 -5.77 28.54
N SER A 113 -12.19 -5.47 29.83
CA SER A 113 -12.33 -4.09 30.31
C SER A 113 -11.06 -3.26 30.07
N MET A 114 -9.90 -3.84 30.32
CA MET A 114 -8.60 -3.25 30.04
C MET A 114 -8.45 -2.87 28.58
N ILE A 115 -8.74 -3.81 27.67
CA ILE A 115 -8.73 -3.56 26.22
C ILE A 115 -9.73 -2.48 25.88
N LYS A 116 -10.98 -2.57 26.36
CA LYS A 116 -12.01 -1.58 26.08
C LYS A 116 -11.59 -0.17 26.47
N SER A 117 -10.90 0.00 27.60
CA SER A 117 -10.48 1.32 28.07
C SER A 117 -9.31 1.91 27.28
N LYS A 118 -8.44 1.08 26.72
CA LYS A 118 -7.19 1.50 26.08
C LYS A 118 -7.08 1.18 24.59
N LYS A 119 -8.06 0.49 24.00
CA LYS A 119 -7.99 0.05 22.60
C LYS A 119 -7.78 1.19 21.59
N GLY A 120 -8.26 2.39 21.92
CA GLY A 120 -8.10 3.60 21.08
C GLY A 120 -6.81 4.38 21.34
N THR A 121 -6.03 4.00 22.37
CA THR A 121 -4.78 4.71 22.67
C THR A 121 -3.79 4.53 21.53
N GLN A 122 -3.28 5.65 21.00
CA GLN A 122 -2.23 5.66 19.99
C GLN A 122 -0.89 5.37 20.67
N TYR A 123 -0.23 4.30 20.25
CA TYR A 123 1.09 3.92 20.71
C TYR A 123 2.12 4.17 19.61
N GLU A 124 3.32 4.43 20.04
CA GLU A 124 4.50 4.63 19.21
C GLU A 124 5.55 3.58 19.60
N TYR A 125 6.02 2.81 18.62
CA TYR A 125 7.05 1.80 18.84
C TYR A 125 8.21 2.02 17.88
N SER A 126 9.44 1.79 18.34
CA SER A 126 10.57 1.64 17.43
C SER A 126 10.35 0.40 16.55
N VAL A 127 10.56 0.55 15.26
CA VAL A 127 10.49 -0.60 14.33
C VAL A 127 11.50 -1.68 14.74
N GLU A 128 12.68 -1.29 15.25
CA GLU A 128 13.70 -2.22 15.75
C GLU A 128 13.17 -3.16 16.83
N GLU A 129 12.21 -2.71 17.67
CA GLU A 129 11.61 -3.51 18.73
C GLU A 129 10.61 -4.56 18.21
N VAL A 130 9.93 -4.26 17.10
CA VAL A 130 8.80 -5.07 16.58
C VAL A 130 9.07 -5.70 15.23
N LYS A 131 10.21 -5.47 14.61
CA LYS A 131 10.52 -5.99 13.29
C LYS A 131 10.60 -7.51 13.23
N SER A 132 10.30 -8.04 12.07
CA SER A 132 10.58 -9.45 11.74
C SER A 132 12.09 -9.69 11.71
N PRO A 133 12.58 -10.87 12.14
CA PRO A 133 13.98 -11.22 11.96
C PRO A 133 14.38 -11.40 10.49
N ILE A 134 13.41 -11.52 9.59
CA ILE A 134 13.62 -11.69 8.15
C ILE A 134 13.19 -10.38 7.46
N PRO A 135 14.09 -9.68 6.74
CA PRO A 135 13.76 -8.45 6.04
C PRO A 135 13.01 -8.72 4.74
N LEU A 136 12.33 -7.69 4.22
CA LEU A 136 11.78 -7.65 2.88
C LEU A 136 12.83 -7.07 1.93
N VAL A 137 13.10 -7.76 0.83
CA VAL A 137 13.78 -7.20 -0.33
C VAL A 137 12.73 -6.55 -1.22
N TYR A 138 12.65 -5.24 -1.13
CA TYR A 138 11.73 -4.43 -1.92
C TYR A 138 12.39 -4.07 -3.25
N ASP A 139 11.78 -4.47 -4.36
CA ASP A 139 12.23 -4.21 -5.72
C ASP A 139 11.26 -3.32 -6.53
N GLY A 140 10.23 -2.82 -5.87
CA GLY A 140 9.32 -1.80 -6.37
C GLY A 140 8.37 -2.22 -7.49
N LEU A 141 7.73 -1.23 -8.06
CA LEU A 141 6.91 -1.36 -9.26
C LEU A 141 7.78 -1.33 -10.51
N GLU A 142 7.34 -1.99 -11.59
CA GLU A 142 7.92 -1.80 -12.90
C GLU A 142 7.13 -0.70 -13.62
N LEU A 143 7.74 0.48 -13.70
CA LEU A 143 7.14 1.64 -14.31
C LEU A 143 7.55 1.75 -15.78
N SER A 144 6.60 2.09 -16.64
CA SER A 144 6.87 2.45 -18.02
C SER A 144 7.21 3.94 -18.09
N GLU A 145 8.40 4.23 -18.53
CA GLU A 145 8.94 5.58 -18.61
C GLU A 145 9.28 5.94 -20.05
N SER A 146 9.25 7.22 -20.38
CA SER A 146 9.63 7.69 -21.69
C SER A 146 10.27 9.07 -21.66
N ALA A 147 11.09 9.35 -22.66
CA ALA A 147 11.63 10.68 -22.93
C ALA A 147 11.51 10.98 -24.44
N LYS A 148 11.22 12.21 -24.77
CA LYS A 148 10.98 12.66 -26.15
C LYS A 148 11.82 13.88 -26.46
N TRP A 149 12.48 13.84 -27.60
CA TRP A 149 13.25 14.95 -28.19
C TRP A 149 12.63 15.34 -29.51
N ILE A 150 12.70 16.62 -29.84
CA ILE A 150 12.36 17.13 -31.15
C ILE A 150 13.57 17.83 -31.77
N PRO A 151 13.68 17.82 -33.09
CA PRO A 151 14.70 18.61 -33.79
C PRO A 151 14.58 20.09 -33.47
N THR A 152 15.69 20.80 -33.40
CA THR A 152 15.73 22.24 -33.20
C THR A 152 16.49 22.91 -34.33
N GLY A 153 16.01 24.09 -34.74
CA GLY A 153 16.59 24.87 -35.81
C GLY A 153 15.75 26.13 -36.06
N ASP A 154 16.08 26.86 -37.12
CA ASP A 154 15.33 28.06 -37.48
C ASP A 154 14.03 27.69 -38.21
N THR A 155 12.92 28.22 -37.76
CA THR A 155 11.63 28.11 -38.48
C THR A 155 11.70 28.90 -39.79
N LEU A 156 10.98 28.45 -40.81
CA LEU A 156 10.86 29.16 -42.06
C LEU A 156 9.84 30.29 -41.95
N GLU A 157 10.14 31.45 -42.57
CA GLU A 157 9.23 32.60 -42.58
C GLU A 157 7.87 32.29 -43.30
N ASP A 158 7.92 31.37 -44.27
CA ASP A 158 6.75 31.03 -45.10
C ASP A 158 6.08 29.69 -44.69
N ASP A 159 6.68 28.91 -43.81
CA ASP A 159 6.17 27.59 -43.42
C ASP A 159 6.65 27.20 -42.02
N ASP A 160 5.83 27.40 -41.01
CA ASP A 160 6.08 27.07 -39.60
C ASP A 160 6.00 25.56 -39.28
N THR A 161 5.66 24.73 -40.26
CA THR A 161 5.69 23.27 -40.15
C THR A 161 7.07 22.66 -40.42
N LEU A 162 8.01 23.44 -40.93
CA LEU A 162 9.38 23.00 -41.24
C LEU A 162 10.41 23.82 -40.49
N ILE A 163 11.48 23.17 -40.10
CA ILE A 163 12.67 23.78 -39.49
C ILE A 163 13.91 23.51 -40.31
N ASN A 164 14.79 24.49 -40.41
CA ASN A 164 16.14 24.35 -40.95
C ASN A 164 17.06 23.81 -39.85
N VAL A 165 17.69 22.69 -40.13
CA VAL A 165 18.67 22.08 -39.22
C VAL A 165 20.06 22.24 -39.78
N TYR A 166 20.98 22.83 -39.01
CA TYR A 166 22.34 23.10 -39.42
C TYR A 166 23.33 22.21 -38.69
N PHE A 167 24.35 21.74 -39.35
CA PHE A 167 25.47 21.08 -38.71
C PHE A 167 26.82 21.60 -39.23
N SER A 168 27.75 21.76 -38.32
CA SER A 168 29.00 22.46 -38.52
C SER A 168 30.24 21.58 -38.76
N LYS A 169 30.11 20.28 -38.68
CA LYS A 169 31.23 19.33 -38.76
C LYS A 169 30.92 18.16 -39.69
N LYS A 170 31.93 17.45 -40.16
CA LYS A 170 31.81 16.26 -41.01
C LYS A 170 30.84 15.23 -40.46
N MET A 171 30.77 15.12 -39.14
CA MET A 171 29.88 14.25 -38.40
C MET A 171 29.47 15.04 -37.17
N SER A 172 28.25 15.55 -37.15
CA SER A 172 27.75 16.40 -36.07
C SER A 172 26.61 15.74 -35.33
N PRO A 173 26.53 15.95 -34.01
CA PRO A 173 25.28 15.68 -33.31
C PRO A 173 24.13 16.43 -34.01
N MET A 174 23.04 15.75 -34.26
CA MET A 174 21.84 16.40 -34.73
C MET A 174 21.29 17.27 -33.59
N PRO A 175 21.01 18.56 -33.81
CA PRO A 175 20.45 19.39 -32.76
C PRO A 175 19.02 18.95 -32.46
N ILE A 176 18.85 18.41 -31.26
CA ILE A 176 17.55 18.00 -30.71
C ILE A 176 17.49 18.45 -29.25
N TYR A 177 16.32 18.83 -28.79
CA TYR A 177 16.09 19.17 -27.40
C TYR A 177 14.97 18.33 -26.79
N ILE A 178 15.07 18.07 -25.51
CA ILE A 178 14.10 17.30 -24.77
C ILE A 178 12.83 18.12 -24.52
N THR A 179 11.68 17.59 -24.87
CA THR A 179 10.40 18.27 -24.69
C THR A 179 9.55 17.67 -23.58
N ALA A 180 9.74 16.39 -23.31
CA ALA A 180 9.03 15.68 -22.26
C ALA A 180 9.93 14.58 -21.69
N SER A 181 9.90 14.42 -20.39
CA SER A 181 10.51 13.29 -19.69
C SER A 181 9.55 12.85 -18.60
N ASP A 182 9.05 11.62 -18.72
CA ASP A 182 8.17 10.96 -17.75
C ASP A 182 8.99 9.96 -16.92
N SER A 183 10.16 10.35 -16.43
CA SER A 183 10.98 9.49 -15.58
C SER A 183 10.60 9.72 -14.12
N LEU A 184 9.98 8.71 -13.51
CA LEU A 184 9.62 8.69 -12.09
C LEU A 184 10.75 8.14 -11.22
N ILE A 185 11.60 7.26 -11.78
CA ILE A 185 12.70 6.63 -11.06
C ILE A 185 14.00 7.32 -11.41
N LYS A 186 14.54 8.07 -10.47
CA LYS A 186 15.86 8.72 -10.60
C LYS A 186 16.99 7.69 -10.70
N GLY A 187 18.05 8.05 -11.41
CA GLY A 187 19.30 7.30 -11.42
C GLY A 187 19.37 6.11 -12.37
N SER A 188 18.47 6.00 -13.35
CA SER A 188 18.55 4.97 -14.39
C SER A 188 19.14 5.48 -15.69
N LEU A 189 18.69 6.63 -16.14
CA LEU A 189 19.14 7.32 -17.34
C LEU A 189 19.37 8.80 -17.04
N GLU A 190 20.31 9.38 -17.74
CA GLU A 190 20.59 10.81 -17.78
C GLU A 190 20.28 11.32 -19.18
N PHE A 191 19.59 12.46 -19.29
CA PHE A 191 19.13 13.02 -20.55
C PHE A 191 19.72 14.38 -20.80
N ASN A 192 20.11 14.63 -22.05
CA ASN A 192 20.63 15.91 -22.48
C ASN A 192 20.01 16.36 -23.80
N ASP A 193 20.00 17.66 -23.99
CA ASP A 193 19.85 18.25 -25.30
C ASP A 193 21.13 18.02 -26.12
N GLN A 194 20.97 17.68 -27.38
CA GLN A 194 22.11 17.66 -28.30
C GLN A 194 22.20 19.02 -28.98
N THR A 195 23.31 19.71 -28.77
CA THR A 195 23.63 20.98 -29.43
C THR A 195 24.86 20.84 -30.28
N VAL A 196 24.98 21.67 -31.30
CA VAL A 196 26.14 21.69 -32.16
C VAL A 196 27.35 22.28 -31.42
N GLY A 197 28.44 21.53 -31.31
CA GLY A 197 29.72 22.06 -30.82
C GLY A 197 30.16 21.69 -29.41
N GLY A 198 29.44 20.85 -28.68
CA GLY A 198 29.84 20.34 -27.35
C GLY A 198 30.86 19.20 -27.44
N ASP A 199 31.73 19.05 -26.42
CA ASP A 199 32.73 18.00 -26.37
C ASP A 199 32.20 16.64 -25.91
N ASP A 200 31.16 16.60 -25.09
CA ASP A 200 30.52 15.36 -24.61
C ASP A 200 29.00 15.41 -24.88
N VAL A 201 28.62 15.17 -26.13
CA VAL A 201 27.25 15.30 -26.60
C VAL A 201 26.58 13.94 -26.63
N TYR A 202 25.49 13.80 -25.93
CA TYR A 202 24.60 12.62 -25.97
C TYR A 202 23.16 13.05 -25.69
N SER A 203 22.21 12.26 -26.18
CA SER A 203 20.80 12.42 -25.80
C SER A 203 20.46 11.59 -24.57
N ILE A 204 21.03 10.39 -24.47
CA ILE A 204 20.80 9.45 -23.36
C ILE A 204 22.14 8.91 -22.89
N LYS A 205 22.32 8.82 -21.56
CA LYS A 205 23.41 8.11 -20.92
C LYS A 205 22.85 7.16 -19.87
N ALA A 206 23.27 5.90 -19.94
CA ALA A 206 22.85 4.88 -19.00
C ALA A 206 23.65 4.96 -17.68
N LEU A 207 22.95 5.13 -16.56
CA LEU A 207 23.54 5.12 -15.22
C LEU A 207 23.55 3.71 -14.60
N LYS A 208 22.79 2.78 -15.18
CA LYS A 208 22.81 1.34 -14.89
C LYS A 208 22.52 0.55 -16.16
N SER A 209 22.72 -0.77 -16.10
CA SER A 209 22.34 -1.63 -17.23
C SER A 209 20.83 -1.63 -17.41
N ILE A 210 20.36 -1.27 -18.60
CA ILE A 210 18.93 -1.12 -18.89
C ILE A 210 18.64 -1.45 -20.36
N ARG A 211 17.42 -1.91 -20.63
CA ARG A 211 16.93 -2.10 -22.00
C ARG A 211 15.96 -0.99 -22.34
N ILE A 212 16.19 -0.32 -23.46
CA ILE A 212 15.34 0.77 -23.96
C ILE A 212 14.82 0.43 -25.35
N ASN A 213 13.63 0.93 -25.67
CA ASN A 213 13.11 0.98 -27.03
C ASN A 213 13.27 2.40 -27.55
N ILE A 214 13.93 2.57 -28.70
CA ILE A 214 14.07 3.85 -29.38
C ILE A 214 13.12 3.86 -30.57
N GLU A 215 12.26 4.84 -30.61
CA GLU A 215 11.39 5.16 -31.71
C GLU A 215 11.88 6.43 -32.39
N PHE A 216 12.12 6.34 -33.70
CA PHE A 216 12.62 7.41 -34.51
C PHE A 216 11.61 7.71 -35.60
N ASN A 217 10.99 8.88 -35.53
CA ASN A 217 10.00 9.33 -36.49
C ASN A 217 10.44 10.67 -37.05
N ILE A 218 10.98 10.66 -38.26
CA ILE A 218 11.53 11.85 -38.91
C ILE A 218 11.01 11.97 -40.31
N ASP A 219 10.52 13.16 -40.62
CA ASP A 219 10.11 13.59 -41.93
C ASP A 219 11.14 14.60 -42.45
N MET A 220 11.96 14.17 -43.40
CA MET A 220 13.10 14.90 -43.95
C MET A 220 12.81 15.42 -45.33
N PHE A 221 13.31 16.61 -45.58
CA PHE A 221 13.23 17.25 -46.88
C PHE A 221 14.61 17.70 -47.34
N VAL A 222 14.99 17.34 -48.57
CA VAL A 222 16.19 17.82 -49.25
C VAL A 222 15.77 18.59 -50.50
N PHE A 223 16.16 19.85 -50.58
CA PHE A 223 15.60 20.78 -51.53
C PHE A 223 16.43 20.98 -52.79
N ARG A 224 17.67 20.60 -52.87
CA ARG A 224 18.49 20.76 -54.09
C ARG A 224 19.84 20.09 -53.95
N LYS A 225 20.34 19.59 -55.06
CA LYS A 225 21.75 19.28 -55.23
C LYS A 225 22.58 20.58 -55.12
N TYR A 226 23.41 20.68 -54.09
CA TYR A 226 24.28 21.83 -53.91
C TYR A 226 25.64 21.58 -54.57
N GLN A 227 25.99 22.43 -55.57
CA GLN A 227 27.33 22.44 -56.16
C GLN A 227 28.16 23.58 -55.55
N SER A 228 29.16 23.24 -54.75
CA SER A 228 30.13 24.19 -54.28
C SER A 228 31.22 24.34 -55.36
N GLY A 229 31.11 25.37 -56.18
CA GLY A 229 32.13 25.67 -57.18
C GLY A 229 33.52 25.99 -56.63
N ALA A 230 33.64 26.28 -55.34
CA ALA A 230 34.91 26.64 -54.69
C ALA A 230 35.63 25.47 -54.03
N LEU A 231 34.93 24.38 -53.68
CA LEU A 231 35.50 23.27 -52.89
C LEU A 231 35.44 21.89 -53.58
N GLY A 232 34.86 21.79 -54.77
CA GLY A 232 34.83 20.57 -55.57
C GLY A 232 33.97 19.42 -55.01
N TYR A 233 33.08 19.69 -54.09
CA TYR A 233 32.21 18.68 -53.51
C TYR A 233 30.71 18.95 -53.88
N ASP A 234 30.08 17.94 -54.43
CA ASP A 234 28.66 17.90 -54.62
C ASP A 234 27.96 17.23 -53.44
N VAL A 235 27.12 17.95 -52.72
CA VAL A 235 26.28 17.35 -51.67
C VAL A 235 25.04 16.78 -52.30
N ARG A 236 24.81 15.48 -52.14
CA ARG A 236 23.64 14.77 -52.70
C ARG A 236 22.54 14.57 -51.68
N GLY A 237 22.87 14.61 -50.39
CA GLY A 237 21.87 14.30 -49.41
C GLY A 237 22.40 14.35 -47.99
N VAL A 238 21.59 13.84 -47.08
CA VAL A 238 21.82 13.78 -45.66
C VAL A 238 21.66 12.35 -45.19
N ARG A 239 22.58 11.90 -44.33
CA ARG A 239 22.51 10.65 -43.62
C ARG A 239 22.33 10.95 -42.13
N LEU A 240 21.31 10.35 -41.51
CA LEU A 240 21.08 10.37 -40.07
C LEU A 240 21.46 9.01 -39.51
N GLN A 241 22.12 8.99 -38.36
CA GLN A 241 22.51 7.75 -37.67
C GLN A 241 22.16 7.85 -36.20
N ILE A 242 21.61 6.77 -35.68
CA ILE A 242 21.49 6.52 -34.25
C ILE A 242 22.69 5.68 -33.85
N MET A 243 23.50 6.20 -32.95
CA MET A 243 24.75 5.61 -32.52
C MET A 243 24.72 5.24 -31.06
N LYS A 244 25.20 4.06 -30.74
CA LYS A 244 25.54 3.66 -29.37
C LYS A 244 27.04 3.82 -29.19
N ILE A 245 27.44 4.51 -28.13
CA ILE A 245 28.84 4.69 -27.73
C ILE A 245 29.01 3.93 -26.41
N SER A 246 29.90 2.95 -26.42
CA SER A 246 30.28 2.16 -25.25
C SER A 246 31.75 2.40 -24.90
N ASN A 247 32.05 2.58 -23.62
CA ASN A 247 33.40 2.63 -23.11
C ASN A 247 33.72 1.31 -22.42
N GLU A 248 34.57 0.52 -23.02
CA GLU A 248 35.00 -0.78 -22.48
C GLU A 248 36.48 -0.68 -22.06
N ILE A 249 36.89 -1.51 -21.13
CA ILE A 249 38.30 -1.67 -20.75
C ILE A 249 38.81 -2.89 -21.52
N ASP A 250 39.87 -2.69 -22.32
CA ASP A 250 40.46 -3.77 -23.05
C ASP A 250 41.25 -4.75 -22.15
N SER A 251 41.81 -5.80 -22.75
CA SER A 251 42.61 -6.79 -22.04
C SER A 251 43.92 -6.24 -21.42
N ASN A 252 44.30 -5.04 -21.79
CA ASN A 252 45.50 -4.34 -21.29
C ASN A 252 45.17 -3.31 -20.20
N GLY A 253 43.87 -3.12 -19.89
CA GLY A 253 43.39 -2.13 -18.92
C GLY A 253 43.20 -0.72 -19.49
N GLU A 254 43.26 -0.54 -20.81
CA GLU A 254 43.03 0.73 -21.47
C GLU A 254 41.56 0.93 -21.84
N ALA A 255 41.06 2.17 -21.70
CA ALA A 255 39.70 2.52 -22.08
C ALA A 255 39.56 2.59 -23.60
N VAL A 256 38.73 1.72 -24.17
CA VAL A 256 38.40 1.68 -25.59
C VAL A 256 36.97 2.14 -25.80
N THR A 257 36.79 3.17 -26.62
CA THR A 257 35.47 3.66 -27.03
C THR A 257 35.05 2.93 -28.29
N THR A 258 33.95 2.21 -28.22
CA THR A 258 33.32 1.50 -29.33
C THR A 258 32.10 2.25 -29.80
N GLU A 259 32.02 2.57 -31.08
CA GLU A 259 30.87 3.19 -31.73
C GLU A 259 30.10 2.15 -32.53
N THR A 260 28.84 1.94 -32.23
CA THR A 260 27.96 1.01 -32.94
C THR A 260 26.82 1.76 -33.60
N VAL A 261 26.63 1.59 -34.90
CA VAL A 261 25.48 2.13 -35.62
C VAL A 261 24.27 1.24 -35.33
N ILE A 262 23.22 1.81 -34.72
CA ILE A 262 21.96 1.13 -34.44
C ILE A 262 21.01 1.26 -35.62
N GLY A 263 20.88 2.47 -36.15
CA GLY A 263 20.06 2.79 -37.31
C GLY A 263 20.75 3.81 -38.21
N SER A 264 20.57 3.69 -39.50
CA SER A 264 21.11 4.63 -40.49
C SER A 264 20.09 4.90 -41.59
N PHE A 265 19.78 6.16 -41.81
CA PHE A 265 18.78 6.62 -42.77
C PHE A 265 19.40 7.64 -43.67
N GLU A 266 19.23 7.46 -44.96
CA GLU A 266 19.77 8.33 -45.96
C GLU A 266 18.69 8.88 -46.88
N LEU A 267 18.74 10.16 -47.14
CA LEU A 267 17.96 10.84 -48.17
C LEU A 267 18.87 11.50 -49.13
N THR A 268 18.90 11.00 -50.34
CA THR A 268 19.69 11.54 -51.46
C THR A 268 18.82 12.00 -52.58
N THR A 269 19.22 13.01 -53.33
CA THR A 269 18.53 13.49 -54.52
C THR A 269 19.52 13.75 -55.65
N GLU A 270 19.13 13.37 -56.86
CA GLU A 270 19.85 13.70 -58.12
C GLU A 270 19.11 14.82 -58.88
N SER A 271 17.92 15.20 -58.40
CA SER A 271 16.99 16.12 -59.03
C SER A 271 17.04 17.52 -58.40
N GLU A 272 16.65 18.53 -59.17
CA GLU A 272 16.41 19.88 -58.66
C GLU A 272 15.09 20.01 -57.93
N THR A 273 14.24 18.97 -57.97
CA THR A 273 12.98 18.94 -57.20
C THR A 273 13.20 18.52 -55.78
N PRO A 274 12.47 19.11 -54.80
CA PRO A 274 12.52 18.66 -53.39
C PRO A 274 12.14 17.19 -53.28
N VAL A 275 12.88 16.47 -52.46
CA VAL A 275 12.58 15.06 -52.12
C VAL A 275 12.27 14.96 -50.64
N GLU A 276 11.18 14.32 -50.33
CA GLU A 276 10.70 14.04 -48.98
C GLU A 276 10.97 12.55 -48.65
N LYS A 277 11.40 12.28 -47.44
CA LYS A 277 11.47 10.92 -46.93
C LYS A 277 10.99 10.87 -45.46
N LYS A 278 9.97 10.06 -45.25
CA LYS A 278 9.46 9.74 -43.92
C LYS A 278 10.13 8.45 -43.42
N VAL A 279 10.68 8.54 -42.26
CA VAL A 279 11.29 7.37 -41.55
C VAL A 279 10.55 7.17 -40.26
N SER A 280 10.05 5.96 -40.05
CA SER A 280 9.42 5.54 -38.81
C SER A 280 9.96 4.16 -38.46
N GLU A 281 10.86 4.11 -37.53
CA GLU A 281 11.59 2.89 -37.15
C GLU A 281 11.68 2.78 -35.63
N SER A 282 11.78 1.56 -35.13
CA SER A 282 11.87 1.26 -33.70
C SER A 282 12.97 0.23 -33.44
N TYR A 283 13.77 0.47 -32.40
CA TYR A 283 14.93 -0.34 -32.05
C TYR A 283 14.94 -0.69 -30.56
N ASN A 284 15.03 -1.97 -30.24
CA ASN A 284 15.27 -2.42 -28.85
C ASN A 284 16.77 -2.55 -28.59
N ILE A 285 17.28 -1.82 -27.63
CA ILE A 285 18.70 -1.68 -27.35
C ILE A 285 18.97 -2.01 -25.89
N SER A 286 20.02 -2.80 -25.65
CA SER A 286 20.55 -3.00 -24.31
C SER A 286 21.70 -2.03 -24.09
N LEU A 287 21.61 -1.21 -23.04
CA LEU A 287 22.64 -0.30 -22.59
C LEU A 287 23.30 -0.85 -21.34
N LEU A 288 24.61 -0.79 -21.28
CA LEU A 288 25.39 -1.03 -20.07
C LEU A 288 25.64 0.30 -19.34
N HIS A 289 26.10 0.22 -18.10
CA HIS A 289 26.49 1.42 -17.35
C HIS A 289 27.48 2.28 -18.14
N ASN A 290 27.20 3.58 -18.24
CA ASN A 290 27.92 4.58 -19.04
C ASN A 290 27.80 4.49 -20.57
N ASP A 291 27.02 3.57 -21.12
CA ASP A 291 26.67 3.63 -22.54
C ASP A 291 25.88 4.91 -22.85
N LYS A 292 26.17 5.49 -24.01
CA LYS A 292 25.54 6.73 -24.49
C LYS A 292 24.82 6.49 -25.84
N ILE A 293 23.72 7.19 -26.06
CA ILE A 293 23.04 7.27 -27.34
C ILE A 293 23.19 8.67 -27.89
N ILE A 294 23.55 8.73 -29.16
CA ILE A 294 23.72 9.96 -29.93
C ILE A 294 22.97 9.84 -31.27
N VAL A 295 22.28 10.88 -31.67
CA VAL A 295 21.79 11.03 -33.03
C VAL A 295 22.76 11.92 -33.80
N ARG A 296 23.35 11.38 -34.87
CA ARG A 296 24.29 12.11 -35.73
C ARG A 296 23.70 12.39 -37.09
N ALA A 297 24.10 13.52 -37.66
CA ALA A 297 23.76 13.91 -39.03
C ALA A 297 25.05 14.16 -39.80
N MET A 298 25.03 13.83 -41.09
CA MET A 298 26.15 14.07 -42.01
C MET A 298 25.69 14.29 -43.43
N TYR A 299 26.42 15.07 -44.18
CA TYR A 299 26.21 15.23 -45.63
C TYR A 299 26.88 14.08 -46.40
N VAL A 300 26.26 13.71 -47.53
CA VAL A 300 26.68 12.62 -48.41
C VAL A 300 26.93 13.18 -49.80
N ASN A 301 28.05 12.78 -50.43
CA ASN A 301 28.40 13.17 -51.82
C ASN A 301 27.99 12.09 -52.85
N GLU A 302 28.32 12.36 -54.16
CA GLU A 302 28.05 11.40 -55.24
C GLU A 302 28.71 10.03 -55.07
N LYS A 303 29.78 9.94 -54.32
CA LYS A 303 30.49 8.69 -54.05
C LYS A 303 30.06 8.03 -52.77
N GLU A 304 28.99 8.51 -52.14
CA GLU A 304 28.54 8.08 -50.81
C GLU A 304 29.57 8.29 -49.71
N GLU A 305 30.55 9.19 -49.97
CA GLU A 305 31.56 9.56 -48.99
C GLU A 305 31.06 10.69 -48.10
N ILE A 306 31.45 10.70 -46.84
CA ILE A 306 31.18 11.77 -45.88
C ILE A 306 31.95 13.03 -46.26
N VAL A 307 31.23 14.11 -46.51
CA VAL A 307 31.81 15.39 -46.97
C VAL A 307 32.26 16.22 -45.76
N PRO A 308 33.46 16.87 -45.83
CA PRO A 308 33.84 17.85 -44.82
C PRO A 308 32.93 19.06 -44.88
N VAL A 309 32.73 19.69 -43.76
CA VAL A 309 31.89 20.82 -43.40
C VAL A 309 31.57 21.78 -44.53
N LEU A 310 30.26 21.99 -44.77
CA LEU A 310 29.72 23.16 -45.42
C LEU A 310 28.93 23.93 -44.34
N PRO A 311 29.51 24.99 -43.74
CA PRO A 311 28.75 25.84 -42.88
C PRO A 311 27.62 26.44 -43.72
N ASP A 312 26.42 26.47 -43.30
CA ASP A 312 25.29 27.13 -43.94
C ASP A 312 24.42 26.29 -44.91
N LEU A 313 24.58 24.97 -44.98
CA LEU A 313 23.58 24.15 -45.67
C LEU A 313 22.56 23.57 -44.70
N PRO A 314 21.36 24.11 -44.65
CA PRO A 314 20.31 23.49 -43.88
C PRO A 314 19.74 22.31 -44.65
N TYR A 315 19.41 21.22 -43.92
CA TYR A 315 18.35 20.36 -44.40
C TYR A 315 17.09 20.65 -43.59
N LYS A 316 15.93 20.37 -44.19
CA LYS A 316 14.66 20.67 -43.54
C LYS A 316 14.08 19.43 -42.90
N VAL A 317 13.48 19.60 -41.72
CA VAL A 317 12.81 18.55 -40.97
C VAL A 317 11.45 19.09 -40.56
N SER A 318 10.42 18.25 -40.62
CA SER A 318 9.10 18.62 -40.10
C SER A 318 9.13 18.82 -38.60
N THR A 319 8.40 19.83 -38.12
CA THR A 319 8.19 20.06 -36.67
C THR A 319 7.48 18.90 -35.97
N SER A 320 6.80 18.03 -36.73
CA SER A 320 6.18 16.82 -36.22
C SER A 320 7.19 15.67 -35.96
N SER A 321 8.45 15.83 -36.40
CA SER A 321 9.49 14.83 -36.21
C SER A 321 9.91 14.70 -34.75
N TYR A 322 10.20 13.49 -34.34
CA TYR A 322 10.65 13.24 -32.96
C TYR A 322 11.59 12.02 -32.87
N PHE A 323 12.36 12.02 -31.83
CA PHE A 323 13.10 10.90 -31.30
C PHE A 323 12.54 10.60 -29.90
N LYS A 324 12.12 9.37 -29.65
CA LYS A 324 11.52 8.96 -28.37
C LYS A 324 12.24 7.72 -27.86
N ALA A 325 12.61 7.74 -26.61
CA ALA A 325 13.04 6.55 -25.88
C ALA A 325 11.95 6.14 -24.89
N SER A 326 11.69 4.85 -24.80
CA SER A 326 10.81 4.29 -23.78
C SER A 326 11.49 3.07 -23.15
N TRP A 327 11.27 2.89 -21.85
CA TRP A 327 11.87 1.78 -21.11
C TRP A 327 10.98 1.39 -19.94
N LYS A 328 11.26 0.20 -19.43
CA LYS A 328 10.70 -0.26 -18.16
C LYS A 328 11.77 -0.17 -17.09
N ASN A 329 11.39 0.32 -15.94
CA ASN A 329 12.33 0.61 -14.87
C ASN A 329 11.79 0.17 -13.52
N ARG A 330 12.70 -0.29 -12.65
CA ARG A 330 12.44 -0.57 -11.23
C ARG A 330 13.50 0.10 -10.39
N ILE A 331 13.17 0.40 -9.15
CA ILE A 331 14.18 0.81 -8.17
C ILE A 331 15.19 -0.32 -7.95
N ASN A 332 16.39 0.02 -7.54
CA ASN A 332 17.34 -0.99 -7.11
C ASN A 332 16.80 -1.70 -5.87
N PRO A 333 16.89 -3.04 -5.79
CA PRO A 333 16.39 -3.78 -4.65
C PRO A 333 16.96 -3.26 -3.33
N VAL A 334 16.08 -2.99 -2.36
CA VAL A 334 16.42 -2.42 -1.06
C VAL A 334 15.88 -3.31 0.04
N GLU A 335 16.67 -3.61 1.06
CA GLU A 335 16.18 -4.31 2.24
C GLU A 335 15.42 -3.34 3.15
N MET A 336 14.19 -3.71 3.50
CA MET A 336 13.31 -2.96 4.39
C MET A 336 12.89 -3.82 5.59
N ASP A 337 12.84 -3.19 6.76
CA ASP A 337 12.34 -3.84 7.97
C ASP A 337 10.81 -3.92 7.91
N VAL A 338 10.28 -5.13 8.02
CA VAL A 338 8.85 -5.42 8.04
C VAL A 338 8.44 -6.03 9.38
N ILE A 339 7.15 -5.96 9.70
CA ILE A 339 6.61 -6.35 10.99
C ILE A 339 5.58 -7.46 10.77
N LYS A 340 5.69 -8.56 11.53
CA LYS A 340 4.67 -9.60 11.53
C LYS A 340 3.45 -9.18 12.33
N PRO A 341 2.23 -9.50 11.86
CA PRO A 341 1.00 -9.17 12.57
C PRO A 341 0.94 -9.68 14.01
N ASP A 342 1.43 -10.88 14.27
CA ASP A 342 1.45 -11.49 15.60
C ASP A 342 2.41 -10.78 16.56
N ILE A 343 3.56 -10.31 16.08
CA ILE A 343 4.51 -9.52 16.86
C ILE A 343 3.87 -8.20 17.27
N LEU A 344 3.24 -7.49 16.32
CA LEU A 344 2.58 -6.22 16.61
C LEU A 344 1.41 -6.40 17.58
N LEU A 345 0.58 -7.43 17.41
CA LEU A 345 -0.51 -7.73 18.32
C LEU A 345 0.00 -7.91 19.76
N ASN A 346 1.02 -8.73 19.96
CA ASN A 346 1.56 -8.99 21.29
C ASN A 346 2.21 -7.73 21.91
N ARG A 347 2.85 -6.89 21.10
CA ARG A 347 3.39 -5.61 21.56
C ARG A 347 2.29 -4.64 22.01
N LEU A 348 1.20 -4.55 21.26
CA LEU A 348 0.01 -3.74 21.62
C LEU A 348 -0.61 -4.23 22.94
N LEU A 349 -0.76 -5.54 23.09
CA LEU A 349 -1.32 -6.12 24.33
C LEU A 349 -0.41 -5.87 25.55
N LYS A 350 0.89 -5.90 25.37
CA LYS A 350 1.85 -5.56 26.43
C LYS A 350 1.67 -4.09 26.87
N SER A 351 1.52 -3.16 25.95
CA SER A 351 1.27 -1.75 26.27
C SER A 351 -0.08 -1.53 26.94
N ILE A 352 -1.13 -2.22 26.49
CA ILE A 352 -2.45 -2.19 27.14
C ILE A 352 -2.34 -2.68 28.60
N ASN A 353 -1.51 -3.69 28.86
CA ASN A 353 -1.25 -4.24 30.19
C ASN A 353 -0.28 -3.39 31.05
N GLY A 354 0.04 -2.18 30.61
CA GLY A 354 0.96 -1.29 31.33
C GLY A 354 2.40 -1.75 31.30
N GLU A 355 2.86 -2.23 30.16
CA GLU A 355 4.21 -2.76 29.89
C GLU A 355 4.54 -4.03 30.68
N LYS A 356 3.52 -4.72 31.17
CA LYS A 356 3.67 -5.99 31.88
C LYS A 356 3.39 -7.16 30.94
N ASP A 357 4.12 -8.24 31.12
CA ASP A 357 3.82 -9.51 30.47
C ASP A 357 2.55 -10.15 31.08
N GLY A 358 2.01 -11.16 30.44
CA GLY A 358 0.85 -11.92 30.94
C GLY A 358 -0.38 -11.88 30.05
N LEU A 359 -0.46 -10.98 29.06
CA LEU A 359 -1.43 -11.06 27.97
C LEU A 359 -0.79 -11.68 26.73
N THR A 360 -1.54 -12.56 26.06
CA THR A 360 -1.08 -13.23 24.84
C THR A 360 -2.06 -12.99 23.71
N GLY A 361 -1.54 -12.56 22.57
CA GLY A 361 -2.29 -12.44 21.32
C GLY A 361 -2.04 -13.64 20.42
N VAL A 362 -3.10 -14.21 19.89
CA VAL A 362 -3.06 -15.33 18.94
C VAL A 362 -3.86 -14.96 17.71
N ILE A 363 -3.30 -15.23 16.54
CA ILE A 363 -4.00 -15.12 15.26
C ILE A 363 -4.15 -16.53 14.72
N GLU A 364 -5.39 -17.05 14.66
CA GLU A 364 -5.66 -18.38 14.11
C GLU A 364 -5.64 -18.35 12.60
N GLY A 365 -4.82 -19.20 11.98
CA GLY A 365 -4.82 -19.40 10.55
C GLY A 365 -6.16 -19.98 10.06
N THR A 366 -6.65 -19.47 8.93
CA THR A 366 -7.82 -20.03 8.24
C THR A 366 -7.45 -20.90 7.07
N GLY A 367 -6.16 -20.93 6.69
CA GLY A 367 -5.71 -21.36 5.37
C GLY A 367 -5.83 -20.26 4.31
N ASP A 368 -6.28 -19.06 4.68
CA ASP A 368 -6.21 -17.89 3.80
C ASP A 368 -4.75 -17.44 3.67
N ARG A 369 -4.17 -17.74 2.51
CA ARG A 369 -2.78 -17.39 2.20
C ARG A 369 -2.50 -15.89 2.21
N ARG A 370 -3.53 -15.04 2.14
CA ARG A 370 -3.35 -13.59 2.16
C ARG A 370 -2.81 -13.12 3.50
N LEU A 371 -3.35 -13.62 4.61
CA LEU A 371 -2.87 -13.25 5.95
C LEU A 371 -1.50 -13.86 6.24
N ASP A 372 -1.29 -15.13 5.87
CA ASP A 372 0.00 -15.82 6.07
C ASP A 372 1.15 -15.15 5.31
N ASN A 373 0.82 -14.51 4.18
CA ASN A 373 1.76 -13.81 3.30
C ASN A 373 1.68 -12.28 3.46
N CYS A 374 1.13 -11.77 4.55
CA CYS A 374 1.01 -10.34 4.83
C CYS A 374 2.02 -9.91 5.88
N MET A 375 2.78 -8.86 5.57
CA MET A 375 3.62 -8.13 6.52
C MET A 375 3.17 -6.68 6.59
N LEU A 376 3.52 -6.02 7.68
CA LEU A 376 3.30 -4.60 7.85
C LEU A 376 4.61 -3.85 7.63
N LEU A 377 4.54 -2.72 6.95
CA LEU A 377 5.65 -1.85 6.62
C LEU A 377 5.34 -0.43 7.10
N ALA A 378 6.12 0.07 8.04
CA ALA A 378 6.02 1.46 8.46
C ALA A 378 6.54 2.40 7.36
N ALA A 379 5.91 3.55 7.17
CA ALA A 379 6.34 4.55 6.19
C ALA A 379 7.79 4.98 6.41
N GLU A 380 8.19 5.22 7.66
CA GLU A 380 9.57 5.57 8.00
C GLU A 380 10.56 4.43 7.68
N SER A 381 10.13 3.15 7.78
CA SER A 381 10.95 2.01 7.33
C SER A 381 11.10 1.98 5.82
N ALA A 382 10.05 2.30 5.07
CA ALA A 382 10.09 2.38 3.61
C ALA A 382 11.09 3.44 3.13
N ARG A 383 11.21 4.55 3.87
CA ARG A 383 12.19 5.62 3.63
C ARG A 383 13.58 5.35 4.21
N LYS A 384 13.75 4.26 4.96
CA LYS A 384 14.98 3.94 5.72
C LYS A 384 15.43 5.04 6.69
N ILE A 385 14.49 5.69 7.35
CA ILE A 385 14.79 6.69 8.37
C ILE A 385 15.47 6.00 9.56
N PRO A 386 16.62 6.50 10.05
CA PRO A 386 17.25 5.97 11.24
C PRO A 386 16.34 6.10 12.47
N GLY A 387 16.14 4.98 13.19
CA GLY A 387 15.23 4.95 14.34
C GLY A 387 13.76 4.98 13.95
N ALA A 388 13.43 4.49 12.76
CA ALA A 388 12.06 4.37 12.23
C ALA A 388 11.06 3.89 13.28
N LYS A 389 9.88 4.48 13.28
CA LYS A 389 8.80 4.23 14.22
C LYS A 389 7.52 3.78 13.53
N ILE A 390 6.66 3.13 14.30
CA ILE A 390 5.32 2.75 13.90
C ILE A 390 4.31 3.40 14.86
N TYR A 391 3.23 3.94 14.30
CA TYR A 391 2.17 4.63 15.02
C TYR A 391 0.86 3.90 14.86
N THR A 392 0.39 3.23 15.91
CA THR A 392 -0.82 2.42 15.80
C THR A 392 -1.56 2.27 17.13
N SER A 393 -2.76 1.70 17.08
CA SER A 393 -3.57 1.37 18.24
C SER A 393 -4.20 -0.03 18.05
N PHE A 394 -4.67 -0.63 19.15
CA PHE A 394 -5.38 -1.89 19.07
C PHE A 394 -6.64 -1.80 18.20
N THR A 395 -7.36 -0.67 18.24
CA THR A 395 -8.53 -0.42 17.37
C THR A 395 -8.13 -0.43 15.89
N LYS A 396 -7.04 0.25 15.52
CA LYS A 396 -6.55 0.23 14.14
C LYS A 396 -6.19 -1.18 13.70
N PHE A 397 -5.47 -1.93 14.55
CA PHE A 397 -5.11 -3.31 14.28
C PHE A 397 -6.35 -4.21 14.10
N ALA A 398 -7.32 -4.13 15.04
CA ALA A 398 -8.53 -4.93 14.99
C ALA A 398 -9.42 -4.59 13.77
N ASN A 399 -9.55 -3.31 13.42
CA ASN A 399 -10.27 -2.88 12.24
C ASN A 399 -9.60 -3.37 10.95
N TRP A 400 -8.29 -3.28 10.86
CA TRP A 400 -7.53 -3.82 9.74
C TRP A 400 -7.76 -5.34 9.58
N MET A 401 -7.61 -6.12 10.65
CA MET A 401 -7.87 -7.57 10.63
C MET A 401 -9.31 -7.89 10.22
N SER A 402 -10.24 -7.07 10.69
CA SER A 402 -11.66 -7.20 10.41
C SER A 402 -12.00 -6.88 8.96
N TYR A 403 -11.57 -5.74 8.45
CA TYR A 403 -11.98 -5.25 7.14
C TYR A 403 -11.26 -5.97 6.00
N VAL A 404 -9.97 -6.26 6.16
CA VAL A 404 -9.18 -6.89 5.10
C VAL A 404 -9.36 -8.42 5.07
N PHE A 405 -9.42 -9.06 6.23
CA PHE A 405 -9.40 -10.53 6.33
C PHE A 405 -10.68 -11.14 6.91
N GLY A 406 -11.64 -10.34 7.32
CA GLY A 406 -12.88 -10.84 7.91
C GLY A 406 -12.71 -11.44 9.32
N TYR A 407 -11.69 -11.03 10.07
CA TYR A 407 -11.42 -11.53 11.42
C TYR A 407 -12.18 -10.73 12.48
N ALA A 408 -12.56 -11.41 13.53
CA ALA A 408 -12.99 -10.82 14.79
C ALA A 408 -12.12 -11.39 15.92
N TYR A 409 -12.16 -10.79 17.10
CA TYR A 409 -11.42 -11.31 18.23
C TYR A 409 -12.33 -11.68 19.40
N ASP A 410 -11.92 -12.67 20.16
CA ASP A 410 -12.47 -13.01 21.46
C ASP A 410 -11.41 -12.95 22.55
N ILE A 411 -11.85 -12.96 23.80
CA ILE A 411 -11.00 -12.89 24.95
C ILE A 411 -11.36 -14.06 25.88
N SER A 412 -10.40 -14.91 26.13
CA SER A 412 -10.54 -16.03 27.06
C SER A 412 -9.38 -16.00 28.06
N GLY A 413 -9.70 -15.73 29.34
CA GLY A 413 -8.66 -15.50 30.35
C GLY A 413 -7.74 -14.36 29.94
N ASN A 414 -6.45 -14.64 29.83
CA ASN A 414 -5.41 -13.69 29.43
C ASN A 414 -5.06 -13.75 27.92
N THR A 415 -5.84 -14.48 27.13
CA THR A 415 -5.56 -14.67 25.71
C THR A 415 -6.59 -13.94 24.86
N VAL A 416 -6.09 -13.13 23.94
CA VAL A 416 -6.85 -12.46 22.89
C VAL A 416 -6.64 -13.22 21.58
N THR A 417 -7.70 -13.82 21.05
CA THR A 417 -7.63 -14.66 19.86
C THR A 417 -8.38 -14.02 18.70
N PHE A 418 -7.67 -13.76 17.61
CA PHE A 418 -8.27 -13.35 16.36
C PHE A 418 -8.60 -14.58 15.52
N ARG A 419 -9.86 -14.67 15.07
CA ARG A 419 -10.39 -15.75 14.22
C ARG A 419 -11.19 -15.19 13.08
N HIS A 420 -11.20 -15.88 11.96
CA HIS A 420 -12.12 -15.54 10.88
C HIS A 420 -13.57 -15.67 11.34
N ARG A 421 -14.42 -14.71 10.96
CA ARG A 421 -15.83 -14.63 11.42
C ARG A 421 -16.65 -15.88 11.14
N SER A 422 -16.36 -16.62 10.05
CA SER A 422 -17.04 -17.89 9.77
C SER A 422 -16.96 -18.91 10.90
N LYS A 423 -15.97 -18.79 11.80
CA LYS A 423 -15.84 -19.67 12.97
C LYS A 423 -16.71 -19.25 14.14
N TYR A 424 -17.20 -18.01 14.14
CA TYR A 424 -18.12 -17.51 15.17
C TYR A 424 -19.59 -17.68 14.79
N PHE A 425 -19.89 -17.76 13.50
CA PHE A 425 -21.23 -17.92 12.97
C PHE A 425 -21.38 -19.32 12.41
N SER A 426 -21.94 -20.23 13.23
CA SER A 426 -22.37 -21.54 12.75
C SER A 426 -23.88 -21.64 12.79
N ASN A 427 -24.44 -22.47 11.91
CA ASN A 427 -25.86 -22.82 11.93
C ASN A 427 -26.17 -23.93 12.95
N ASP A 428 -25.19 -24.28 13.79
CA ASP A 428 -25.37 -25.33 14.79
C ASP A 428 -26.33 -24.88 15.88
N VAL A 429 -27.30 -25.75 16.20
CA VAL A 429 -28.24 -25.49 17.27
C VAL A 429 -27.55 -25.66 18.61
N VAL A 430 -27.14 -24.56 19.23
CA VAL A 430 -26.51 -24.56 20.55
C VAL A 430 -27.49 -24.92 21.66
N LYS A 431 -28.73 -24.45 21.53
CA LYS A 431 -29.80 -24.73 22.53
C LYS A 431 -31.17 -24.61 21.89
N ARG A 432 -32.06 -25.51 22.23
CA ARG A 432 -33.52 -25.38 22.02
C ARG A 432 -34.16 -24.81 23.27
N ILE A 433 -35.06 -23.86 23.10
CA ILE A 433 -35.86 -23.26 24.18
C ILE A 433 -37.30 -23.63 23.87
N ASP A 434 -37.89 -24.49 24.71
CA ASP A 434 -39.21 -25.09 24.41
C ASP A 434 -40.29 -24.19 24.95
N ASP A 435 -40.43 -23.62 26.00
CA ASP A 435 -41.56 -22.80 26.50
C ASP A 435 -41.19 -21.32 26.58
N LEU A 436 -41.63 -20.54 25.61
CA LEU A 436 -41.51 -19.09 25.58
C LEU A 436 -42.84 -18.44 25.96
N SER A 437 -42.88 -17.74 27.10
CA SER A 437 -44.10 -17.05 27.54
C SER A 437 -44.27 -15.67 26.92
N ASP A 438 -43.16 -14.95 26.68
CA ASP A 438 -43.18 -13.60 26.10
C ASP A 438 -42.08 -13.49 25.04
N TYR A 439 -42.51 -13.66 23.78
CA TYR A 439 -41.60 -13.57 22.65
C TYR A 439 -41.79 -12.25 21.91
N GLU A 440 -40.72 -11.48 21.79
CA GLU A 440 -40.66 -10.30 20.95
C GLU A 440 -39.48 -10.43 19.96
N MET A 441 -39.76 -10.29 18.67
CA MET A 441 -38.76 -10.23 17.62
C MET A 441 -38.67 -8.80 17.09
N LYS A 442 -37.50 -8.22 17.14
CA LYS A 442 -37.20 -6.92 16.52
C LYS A 442 -36.10 -7.05 15.49
N VAL A 443 -36.34 -6.48 14.33
CA VAL A 443 -35.27 -6.28 13.34
C VAL A 443 -34.35 -5.18 13.86
N ASN A 444 -33.07 -5.47 13.89
CA ASN A 444 -32.04 -4.45 14.18
C ASN A 444 -31.76 -3.65 12.91
N SER A 445 -32.49 -2.57 12.71
CA SER A 445 -32.35 -1.71 11.52
C SER A 445 -30.96 -1.08 11.38
N ALA A 446 -30.19 -0.97 12.47
CA ALA A 446 -28.83 -0.45 12.44
C ALA A 446 -27.84 -1.41 11.73
N LEU A 447 -28.21 -2.68 11.54
CA LEU A 447 -27.43 -3.69 10.82
C LEU A 447 -27.97 -3.95 9.41
N VAL A 448 -28.88 -3.13 8.92
CA VAL A 448 -29.40 -3.20 7.56
C VAL A 448 -28.76 -2.07 6.77
N TYR A 449 -28.02 -2.40 5.73
CA TYR A 449 -27.23 -1.45 4.96
C TYR A 449 -27.71 -1.38 3.51
N SER A 450 -27.87 -0.17 2.99
CA SER A 450 -28.16 0.10 1.57
C SER A 450 -26.87 0.26 0.75
N ARG A 451 -25.77 0.62 1.42
CA ARG A 451 -24.47 0.87 0.80
C ARG A 451 -23.35 0.23 1.62
N ILE A 452 -22.28 -0.15 0.92
CA ILE A 452 -21.06 -0.68 1.52
C ILE A 452 -19.90 0.09 0.89
N ARG A 453 -19.08 0.76 1.72
CA ARG A 453 -17.79 1.33 1.32
C ARG A 453 -16.68 0.47 1.91
N ILE A 454 -15.82 -0.03 1.06
CA ILE A 454 -14.78 -0.99 1.46
C ILE A 454 -13.47 -0.69 0.73
N GLY A 455 -12.37 -0.79 1.46
CA GLY A 455 -11.04 -0.53 0.94
C GLY A 455 -10.13 0.11 1.98
N PHE A 456 -9.32 1.05 1.55
CA PHE A 456 -8.45 1.87 2.39
C PHE A 456 -8.33 3.28 1.83
N ASP A 457 -8.08 4.24 2.71
CA ASP A 457 -8.05 5.65 2.33
C ASP A 457 -6.90 5.95 1.36
N LYS A 458 -7.20 6.86 0.44
CA LYS A 458 -6.22 7.45 -0.45
C LYS A 458 -5.40 8.51 0.28
N GLN A 459 -4.13 8.58 -0.08
CA GLN A 459 -3.31 9.75 0.16
C GLN A 459 -2.81 10.29 -1.18
N ASP A 460 -2.80 11.60 -1.33
CA ASP A 460 -2.26 12.24 -2.51
C ASP A 460 -0.74 12.38 -2.35
N TYR A 461 -0.01 11.80 -3.31
CA TYR A 461 1.44 11.92 -3.40
C TYR A 461 1.78 12.81 -4.58
N ASP A 462 2.55 13.86 -4.37
CA ASP A 462 2.80 14.92 -5.35
C ASP A 462 3.36 14.44 -6.69
N THR A 463 4.07 13.31 -6.70
CA THR A 463 4.76 12.81 -7.90
C THR A 463 4.13 11.54 -8.50
N ALA A 464 3.32 10.81 -7.76
CA ALA A 464 2.73 9.53 -8.20
C ALA A 464 1.24 9.63 -8.53
N ASN A 465 0.62 10.77 -8.24
CA ASN A 465 -0.78 11.00 -8.54
C ASN A 465 -1.05 11.03 -10.03
N GLY A 466 -2.03 10.28 -10.47
CA GLY A 466 -2.55 10.31 -11.83
C GLY A 466 -1.94 9.30 -12.77
N LYS A 467 -0.99 8.46 -12.32
CA LYS A 467 -0.44 7.37 -13.15
C LYS A 467 -0.71 6.05 -12.47
N ASP A 468 -1.44 5.16 -13.12
CA ASP A 468 -1.67 3.76 -12.71
C ASP A 468 -2.17 3.57 -11.27
N GLU A 469 -2.91 4.52 -10.73
CA GLU A 469 -3.41 4.47 -9.37
C GLU A 469 -4.57 3.51 -9.25
N PHE A 470 -4.31 2.30 -8.75
CA PHE A 470 -5.35 1.44 -8.22
C PHE A 470 -5.75 1.95 -6.85
N ARG A 471 -6.79 2.69 -6.84
CA ARG A 471 -7.43 3.08 -5.60
C ARG A 471 -8.39 2.05 -5.15
N PHE A 472 -8.37 1.89 -3.90
CA PHE A 472 -8.97 0.74 -3.31
C PHE A 472 -10.00 1.08 -2.26
N THR A 473 -10.81 2.10 -2.53
CA THR A 473 -12.08 2.29 -1.84
C THR A 473 -13.19 2.22 -2.87
N ASN A 474 -13.97 1.14 -2.78
CA ASN A 474 -15.11 0.93 -3.65
C ASN A 474 -16.40 1.09 -2.86
N GLU A 475 -17.42 1.61 -3.52
CA GLU A 475 -18.79 1.68 -3.01
C GLU A 475 -19.70 0.74 -3.80
N TYR A 476 -20.50 -0.02 -3.06
CA TYR A 476 -21.47 -0.95 -3.60
C TYR A 476 -22.85 -0.68 -3.01
N THR A 477 -23.89 -0.90 -3.81
CA THR A 477 -25.29 -0.90 -3.33
C THR A 477 -25.76 -2.33 -3.09
N THR A 478 -26.57 -2.53 -2.05
CA THR A 478 -27.06 -3.87 -1.64
C THR A 478 -28.45 -4.21 -2.22
N GLY A 479 -29.10 -3.27 -2.89
CA GLY A 479 -30.50 -3.41 -3.31
C GLY A 479 -31.52 -3.13 -2.21
N VAL A 480 -31.09 -2.85 -0.98
CA VAL A 480 -31.98 -2.41 0.12
C VAL A 480 -32.38 -0.95 -0.09
N THR A 481 -33.69 -0.66 -0.12
CA THR A 481 -34.21 0.69 -0.39
C THR A 481 -34.86 1.34 0.83
N MET A 482 -34.94 0.63 1.95
CA MET A 482 -35.71 1.06 3.14
C MET A 482 -34.87 1.81 4.17
N THR A 483 -33.59 1.98 3.93
CA THR A 483 -32.64 2.69 4.80
C THR A 483 -31.56 3.35 3.95
N ASP A 484 -30.93 4.37 4.50
CA ASP A 484 -29.74 5.04 3.94
C ASP A 484 -28.43 4.67 4.68
N ASN A 485 -28.48 3.68 5.56
CA ASN A 485 -27.30 3.25 6.30
C ASN A 485 -26.19 2.77 5.37
N SER A 486 -24.98 3.20 5.65
CA SER A 486 -23.76 2.76 5.00
C SER A 486 -22.91 1.89 5.94
N LEU A 487 -22.41 0.79 5.43
CA LEU A 487 -21.38 0.00 6.10
C LEU A 487 -20.01 0.49 5.65
N GLU A 488 -19.27 1.13 6.57
CA GLU A 488 -17.92 1.64 6.30
C GLU A 488 -16.88 0.61 6.76
N MET A 489 -16.14 0.07 5.82
CA MET A 489 -15.08 -0.92 6.04
C MET A 489 -13.76 -0.41 5.45
N ILE A 490 -13.35 0.76 5.88
CA ILE A 490 -12.11 1.41 5.42
C ILE A 490 -10.98 1.01 6.35
N SER A 491 -10.01 0.27 5.80
CA SER A 491 -8.84 -0.19 6.54
C SER A 491 -7.93 0.99 6.92
N PRO A 492 -7.52 1.08 8.18
CA PRO A 492 -6.55 2.09 8.61
C PRO A 492 -5.12 1.79 8.17
N TYR A 493 -4.83 0.58 7.69
CA TYR A 493 -3.56 0.21 7.08
C TYR A 493 -3.76 0.08 5.57
N ARG A 494 -2.81 0.58 4.81
CA ARG A 494 -2.94 0.81 3.37
C ARG A 494 -2.23 -0.29 2.59
N ALA A 495 -2.78 -0.68 1.45
CA ALA A 495 -2.12 -1.59 0.51
C ALA A 495 -1.62 -0.85 -0.74
N ASP A 496 -1.55 0.46 -0.68
CA ASP A 496 -1.18 1.35 -1.75
C ASP A 496 0.27 1.12 -2.20
N ALA A 497 0.44 0.43 -3.32
CA ALA A 497 1.75 0.12 -3.87
C ALA A 497 2.50 1.37 -4.33
N TYR A 498 1.79 2.37 -4.85
CA TYR A 498 2.38 3.64 -5.28
C TYR A 498 2.83 4.49 -4.11
N GLY A 499 2.09 4.47 -3.00
CA GLY A 499 2.51 5.13 -1.78
C GLY A 499 3.82 4.56 -1.23
N ILE A 500 3.98 3.24 -1.28
CA ILE A 500 5.23 2.60 -0.87
C ILE A 500 6.36 2.98 -1.83
N GLU A 501 6.11 2.99 -3.15
CA GLU A 501 7.10 3.39 -4.15
C GLU A 501 7.54 4.84 -3.98
N PHE A 502 6.60 5.75 -3.77
CA PHE A 502 6.87 7.16 -3.49
C PHE A 502 7.78 7.35 -2.27
N LEU A 503 7.54 6.59 -1.21
CA LEU A 503 8.39 6.65 -0.01
C LEU A 503 9.75 6.00 -0.24
N ALA A 504 9.81 4.92 -1.00
CA ALA A 504 11.07 4.25 -1.35
C ALA A 504 11.98 5.13 -2.24
N ASP A 505 11.41 5.96 -3.11
CA ASP A 505 12.17 6.93 -3.92
C ASP A 505 12.81 8.03 -3.05
N LYS A 506 12.29 8.26 -1.84
CA LYS A 506 12.81 9.23 -0.88
C LYS A 506 13.84 8.66 0.10
N ILE A 507 14.35 7.48 -0.14
CA ILE A 507 15.44 6.90 0.68
C ILE A 507 16.66 7.81 0.63
N GLY A 508 17.17 8.17 1.82
CA GLY A 508 18.32 9.09 1.98
C GLY A 508 17.93 10.55 2.19
N GLU A 509 16.65 10.88 2.18
CA GLU A 509 16.15 12.17 2.64
C GLU A 509 15.89 12.09 4.16
N ASP A 510 16.69 12.81 4.96
CA ASP A 510 16.68 12.69 6.43
C ASP A 510 15.52 13.40 7.14
N THR A 511 14.53 13.90 6.41
CA THR A 511 13.42 14.64 7.01
C THR A 511 12.26 13.72 7.38
N THR A 512 11.75 13.87 8.61
CA THR A 512 10.53 13.20 9.11
C THR A 512 9.26 14.03 8.87
N ASP A 513 9.34 15.09 8.11
CA ASP A 513 8.27 16.10 7.99
C ASP A 513 7.23 15.74 6.91
N ASN A 514 7.24 14.50 6.44
CA ASN A 514 6.24 14.05 5.48
C ASN A 514 4.96 13.64 6.22
N GLU A 515 3.81 14.15 5.80
CA GLU A 515 2.50 13.78 6.35
C GLU A 515 2.24 12.27 6.30
N SER A 516 2.90 11.57 5.38
CA SER A 516 2.81 10.12 5.21
C SER A 516 3.69 9.31 6.17
N ASP A 517 4.60 9.91 6.93
CA ASP A 517 5.55 9.17 7.79
C ASP A 517 4.85 8.38 8.90
N THR A 518 3.63 8.74 9.27
CA THR A 518 2.83 8.00 10.25
C THR A 518 2.01 6.85 9.65
N ASP A 519 2.05 6.67 8.33
CA ASP A 519 1.29 5.63 7.65
C ASP A 519 1.86 4.23 7.92
N LEU A 520 0.96 3.27 7.93
CA LEU A 520 1.30 1.86 8.04
C LEU A 520 0.71 1.12 6.84
N PHE A 521 1.61 0.47 6.10
CA PHE A 521 1.24 -0.29 4.91
C PHE A 521 1.16 -1.78 5.22
N MET A 522 0.25 -2.46 4.53
CA MET A 522 0.26 -3.91 4.41
C MET A 522 0.93 -4.30 3.09
N VAL A 523 1.82 -5.26 3.13
CA VAL A 523 2.60 -5.71 1.99
C VAL A 523 2.46 -7.21 1.82
N GLY A 524 2.07 -7.63 0.63
CA GLY A 524 2.03 -9.02 0.24
C GLY A 524 3.46 -9.53 -0.02
N VAL A 525 3.85 -10.57 0.70
CA VAL A 525 5.19 -11.14 0.62
C VAL A 525 5.16 -12.65 0.41
N LYS A 526 6.25 -13.19 -0.09
CA LYS A 526 6.57 -14.61 -0.08
C LYS A 526 8.03 -14.81 0.30
N SER A 527 8.37 -15.95 0.86
CA SER A 527 9.77 -16.29 1.12
C SER A 527 10.53 -16.44 -0.20
N ASP A 528 11.76 -15.96 -0.23
CA ASP A 528 12.66 -16.25 -1.34
C ASP A 528 13.06 -17.74 -1.37
N SER A 529 13.79 -18.16 -2.38
CA SER A 529 14.23 -19.55 -2.56
C SER A 529 15.16 -20.04 -1.41
N SER A 530 15.79 -19.14 -0.68
CA SER A 530 16.68 -19.46 0.45
C SER A 530 15.94 -19.53 1.79
N GLY A 531 14.74 -18.95 1.87
CA GLY A 531 13.98 -18.77 3.11
C GLY A 531 14.57 -17.72 4.07
N LEU A 532 15.58 -16.97 3.65
CA LEU A 532 16.27 -15.98 4.46
C LEU A 532 15.76 -14.55 4.27
N LYS A 533 14.96 -14.31 3.24
CA LYS A 533 14.41 -13.01 2.89
C LYS A 533 12.97 -13.15 2.43
N TYR A 534 12.19 -12.10 2.65
CA TYR A 534 10.93 -11.92 1.96
C TYR A 534 11.14 -11.18 0.66
N ILE A 535 10.35 -11.51 -0.35
CA ILE A 535 10.21 -10.78 -1.62
C ILE A 535 8.76 -10.41 -1.83
N LEU A 536 8.48 -9.42 -2.67
CA LEU A 536 7.12 -9.01 -2.99
C LEU A 536 6.33 -10.16 -3.65
N ASN A 537 5.10 -10.37 -3.17
CA ASN A 537 4.21 -11.36 -3.75
C ASN A 537 3.43 -10.73 -4.91
N ARG A 538 3.74 -11.18 -6.13
CA ARG A 538 3.09 -10.75 -7.38
C ARG A 538 2.23 -11.84 -8.00
N ASP A 539 1.91 -12.90 -7.24
CA ASP A 539 1.19 -14.06 -7.77
C ASP A 539 -0.31 -13.80 -7.96
N TYR A 540 -0.83 -12.72 -7.36
CA TYR A 540 -2.21 -12.28 -7.52
C TYR A 540 -2.30 -11.27 -8.66
N LEU A 541 -3.09 -11.59 -9.68
CA LEU A 541 -3.28 -10.79 -10.87
C LEU A 541 -4.72 -10.29 -10.95
N MET A 542 -4.88 -9.06 -11.37
CA MET A 542 -6.18 -8.59 -11.87
C MET A 542 -6.24 -8.94 -13.35
N GLY A 543 -7.04 -9.94 -13.70
CA GLY A 543 -7.06 -10.56 -15.02
C GLY A 543 -7.09 -9.57 -16.18
N GLY A 544 -6.03 -9.56 -16.99
CA GLY A 544 -5.91 -8.75 -18.20
C GLY A 544 -5.67 -7.26 -17.99
N VAL A 545 -5.62 -6.77 -16.75
CA VAL A 545 -5.48 -5.35 -16.42
C VAL A 545 -4.08 -5.02 -15.92
N LEU A 546 -3.48 -5.89 -15.12
CA LEU A 546 -2.17 -5.68 -14.53
C LEU A 546 -1.22 -6.82 -14.87
N SER A 547 0.03 -6.46 -15.11
CA SER A 547 1.10 -7.45 -15.23
C SER A 547 1.61 -7.88 -13.86
N PRO A 548 1.89 -9.16 -13.62
CA PRO A 548 2.54 -9.63 -12.39
C PRO A 548 3.93 -9.01 -12.21
N ASP A 549 4.53 -8.56 -13.31
CA ASP A 549 5.84 -7.90 -13.26
C ASP A 549 5.76 -6.48 -12.73
N THR A 550 4.59 -5.83 -12.82
CA THR A 550 4.41 -4.43 -12.45
C THR A 550 3.80 -4.25 -11.07
N MET A 551 2.74 -5.01 -10.73
CA MET A 551 1.95 -4.76 -9.52
C MET A 551 2.21 -5.79 -8.42
N PHE A 552 2.16 -5.33 -7.18
CA PHE A 552 2.06 -6.15 -5.98
C PHE A 552 0.87 -5.66 -5.14
N ASN A 553 0.52 -6.36 -4.06
CA ASN A 553 -0.62 -6.06 -3.19
C ASN A 553 -2.02 -6.26 -3.81
N ALA A 554 -2.16 -6.76 -5.03
CA ALA A 554 -3.46 -7.02 -5.64
C ALA A 554 -4.35 -7.96 -4.80
N MET A 555 -3.73 -8.80 -3.97
CA MET A 555 -4.43 -9.68 -3.04
C MET A 555 -5.22 -8.94 -1.94
N PHE A 556 -5.00 -7.66 -1.75
CA PHE A 556 -5.71 -6.82 -0.78
C PHE A 556 -6.76 -5.92 -1.43
N SER A 557 -7.17 -6.22 -2.65
CA SER A 557 -8.19 -5.46 -3.36
C SER A 557 -9.52 -5.39 -2.59
N PRO A 558 -10.37 -4.37 -2.82
CA PRO A 558 -11.71 -4.31 -2.25
C PRO A 558 -12.55 -5.55 -2.51
N SER A 559 -12.39 -6.19 -3.68
CA SER A 559 -13.08 -7.44 -4.02
C SER A 559 -12.71 -8.57 -3.06
N SER A 560 -11.42 -8.75 -2.76
CA SER A 560 -10.98 -9.73 -1.77
C SER A 560 -11.46 -9.41 -0.36
N MET A 561 -11.56 -8.13 -0.01
CA MET A 561 -12.10 -7.69 1.28
C MET A 561 -13.60 -7.98 1.38
N VAL A 562 -14.38 -7.76 0.30
CA VAL A 562 -15.80 -8.13 0.23
C VAL A 562 -15.97 -9.62 0.48
N LEU A 563 -15.21 -10.47 -0.22
CA LEU A 563 -15.28 -11.93 -0.06
C LEU A 563 -14.93 -12.38 1.35
N ALA A 564 -13.90 -11.82 1.96
CA ALA A 564 -13.52 -12.12 3.33
C ALA A 564 -14.62 -11.78 4.35
N ASN A 565 -15.47 -10.82 4.02
CA ASN A 565 -16.54 -10.32 4.87
C ASN A 565 -17.96 -10.76 4.41
N GLU A 566 -18.09 -11.66 3.44
CA GLU A 566 -19.35 -12.08 2.86
C GLU A 566 -20.37 -12.49 3.93
N ALA A 567 -19.98 -13.35 4.87
CA ALA A 567 -20.83 -13.81 5.96
C ALA A 567 -21.31 -12.68 6.89
N TYR A 568 -20.59 -11.55 6.89
CA TYR A 568 -20.86 -10.40 7.75
C TYR A 568 -21.73 -9.34 7.07
N ILE A 569 -21.54 -9.14 5.79
CA ILE A 569 -22.28 -8.12 5.02
C ILE A 569 -23.78 -8.41 5.01
N GLY A 570 -24.18 -9.68 5.23
CA GLY A 570 -25.61 -10.07 5.32
C GLY A 570 -26.36 -10.02 4.00
N SER A 571 -25.66 -9.78 2.90
CA SER A 571 -26.15 -9.81 1.53
C SER A 571 -25.23 -10.72 0.73
N SER A 572 -25.80 -11.55 -0.14
CA SER A 572 -24.93 -12.33 -1.03
C SER A 572 -24.13 -11.37 -1.90
N VAL A 573 -22.85 -11.68 -2.11
CA VAL A 573 -21.96 -10.88 -2.96
C VAL A 573 -22.54 -10.70 -4.37
N GLU A 574 -23.29 -11.70 -4.86
CA GLU A 574 -23.98 -11.66 -6.15
C GLU A 574 -25.06 -10.55 -6.25
N MET A 575 -25.57 -10.08 -5.12
CA MET A 575 -26.57 -9.00 -5.06
C MET A 575 -25.95 -7.61 -4.97
N LEU A 576 -24.64 -7.52 -4.73
CA LEU A 576 -23.95 -6.25 -4.70
C LEU A 576 -23.84 -5.68 -6.11
N THR A 577 -24.14 -4.39 -6.23
CA THR A 577 -23.97 -3.65 -7.47
C THR A 577 -22.89 -2.59 -7.25
N PHE A 578 -21.86 -2.59 -8.08
CA PHE A 578 -20.83 -1.57 -8.05
C PHE A 578 -21.45 -0.19 -8.34
N ALA A 579 -21.12 0.78 -7.52
CA ALA A 579 -21.61 2.16 -7.63
C ALA A 579 -20.49 3.11 -8.05
N SER A 580 -19.37 3.10 -7.33
CA SER A 580 -18.23 3.98 -7.61
C SER A 580 -16.93 3.42 -7.03
N SER A 581 -15.81 3.95 -7.51
CA SER A 581 -14.49 3.76 -6.93
C SER A 581 -13.83 5.13 -6.76
N ASP A 582 -13.18 5.34 -5.62
CA ASP A 582 -12.28 6.49 -5.44
C ASP A 582 -10.98 6.31 -6.25
N GLY A 583 -10.89 5.26 -7.04
CA GLY A 583 -9.77 4.96 -7.90
C GLY A 583 -9.59 6.03 -8.97
N ASN A 584 -8.34 6.36 -9.26
CA ASN A 584 -8.01 7.10 -10.45
C ASN A 584 -8.04 6.13 -11.64
N SER A 585 -8.76 6.50 -12.69
CA SER A 585 -8.92 5.70 -13.90
C SER A 585 -7.76 5.88 -14.89
N ASP A 586 -6.78 6.70 -14.56
CA ASP A 586 -5.64 7.02 -15.44
C ASP A 586 -4.60 5.88 -15.45
N VAL A 587 -5.05 4.65 -15.52
CA VAL A 587 -4.17 3.51 -15.65
C VAL A 587 -3.69 3.41 -17.09
N GLY A 588 -2.42 3.70 -17.31
CA GLY A 588 -1.74 3.47 -18.58
C GLY A 588 -1.53 1.97 -18.82
N ILE A 589 -2.55 1.26 -19.26
CA ILE A 589 -2.46 -0.15 -19.66
C ILE A 589 -2.12 -0.21 -21.13
N ASP A 590 -1.08 -0.96 -21.50
CA ASP A 590 -0.74 -1.22 -22.89
C ASP A 590 -1.97 -1.72 -23.68
N GLY A 591 -2.41 -0.93 -24.67
CA GLY A 591 -3.58 -1.22 -25.49
C GLY A 591 -4.92 -0.68 -25.00
N MET A 592 -4.98 -0.05 -23.82
CA MET A 592 -6.10 0.75 -23.37
C MET A 592 -5.71 2.24 -23.37
N GLY A 593 -6.56 3.10 -23.91
CA GLY A 593 -6.32 4.55 -23.88
C GLY A 593 -6.30 5.08 -22.43
N GLU A 594 -5.51 6.10 -22.18
CA GLU A 594 -5.21 6.72 -20.88
C GLU A 594 -6.43 7.20 -20.06
N SER A 595 -7.64 7.08 -20.54
CA SER A 595 -8.83 7.66 -19.91
C SER A 595 -10.02 6.72 -19.85
N ARG A 596 -9.79 5.40 -19.81
CA ARG A 596 -10.91 4.47 -19.66
C ARG A 596 -11.06 4.08 -18.20
N ASP A 597 -12.17 4.48 -17.62
CA ASP A 597 -12.67 3.92 -16.38
C ASP A 597 -12.67 2.40 -16.47
N ILE A 598 -11.99 1.75 -15.53
CA ILE A 598 -12.11 0.32 -15.37
C ILE A 598 -13.52 0.08 -14.83
N ILE A 599 -14.44 -0.27 -15.71
CA ILE A 599 -15.77 -0.66 -15.31
C ILE A 599 -15.66 -2.04 -14.69
N LEU A 600 -15.62 -2.07 -13.37
CA LEU A 600 -15.71 -3.31 -12.61
C LEU A 600 -17.08 -3.93 -12.89
N SER A 601 -17.11 -4.99 -13.68
CA SER A 601 -18.33 -5.77 -13.90
C SER A 601 -18.66 -6.57 -12.63
N LYS A 602 -19.91 -7.03 -12.47
CA LYS A 602 -20.29 -7.96 -11.40
C LYS A 602 -19.34 -9.14 -11.22
N ARG A 603 -18.62 -9.51 -12.28
CA ARG A 603 -17.65 -10.61 -12.31
C ARG A 603 -16.32 -10.28 -11.65
N MET A 604 -15.95 -9.02 -11.53
CA MET A 604 -14.69 -8.62 -10.89
C MET A 604 -14.77 -8.60 -9.35
N PHE A 605 -15.87 -9.04 -8.77
CA PHE A 605 -16.01 -9.16 -7.31
C PHE A 605 -15.44 -10.44 -6.73
N THR A 606 -15.09 -11.41 -7.56
CA THR A 606 -14.53 -12.68 -7.09
C THR A 606 -13.02 -12.70 -7.29
N VAL A 607 -12.28 -13.17 -6.27
CA VAL A 607 -10.82 -13.36 -6.39
C VAL A 607 -10.48 -14.34 -7.52
N ALA A 608 -11.37 -15.30 -7.83
CA ALA A 608 -11.21 -16.23 -8.94
C ALA A 608 -11.29 -15.56 -10.32
N GLU A 609 -11.81 -14.35 -10.42
CA GLU A 609 -11.87 -13.58 -11.67
C GLU A 609 -10.74 -12.56 -11.78
N VAL A 610 -9.90 -12.48 -10.75
CA VAL A 610 -8.70 -11.64 -10.66
C VAL A 610 -7.43 -12.48 -10.93
N GLU A 611 -7.54 -13.80 -11.17
CA GLU A 611 -6.43 -14.67 -11.56
C GLU A 611 -6.11 -14.56 -13.05
#